data_8d9cd9d3da32c38f55609dc2d309f2c2
#
_entry.id   8d9cd9d3da32c38f55609dc2d309f2c2
#
_cell.length_a   1.000
_cell.length_b   1.000
_cell.length_c   1.000
_cell.angle_alpha   90.00
_cell.angle_beta   90.00
_cell.angle_gamma   90.00
#
_symmetry.space_group_name_H-M   'P 1'
#
loop_
_entity.id
_entity.type
_entity.pdbx_description
1 polymer ?
#
loop_
_entity_poly.entity_id
_entity_poly.type
_entity_poly.pdbx_seq_one_letter_code
_entity_poly.pdbx_strand_id
1 'polypeptide(L)'
;MDTTSLSFYGEGGETLGEHGYSKDYRPDLKQMILGLVVDGSGSPLCTEMWPGNTADVTTLLPVIDRLRQRFGIGRVCVVADRGMISAATIAGLEERRLEYILGARERSDALVKKIVMENDDPWVPLLIERQSGETQLFAKQVKIEDQRYIVCRNETEAEKDRKDREAIVAALDAQLKKGDKALVGNSAYRRYLRKTHETRDTPAFEIDAGKLAEEARFDGIFVLRTNAKITPLQAVLRYRDLLKVENLFLRTKAVMRTRPIFHSSDAAIRGHVFCSFLALTMQKYLEDLSRRAGVIPEWKTLLRDLDRLQQVRIRHRDNDWLVRTDVSKPIADLFHHAHIALPPRARQMAPPKPVPPKTSARKRRGRPRRGATSSRISPKAA
;
A
#
# COMPACT_ATOMS: atom_id res chain seq x y z
N MET A 1 5.73 3.10 -6.12
CA MET A 1 4.31 3.43 -5.91
C MET A 1 3.47 2.20 -6.14
N ASP A 2 2.44 2.01 -5.35
CA ASP A 2 1.42 0.99 -5.53
C ASP A 2 0.08 1.49 -4.99
N THR A 3 -1.03 0.78 -5.27
CA THR A 3 -2.39 1.12 -4.87
C THR A 3 -3.05 -0.03 -4.13
N THR A 4 -4.00 0.30 -3.28
CA THR A 4 -4.86 -0.69 -2.60
C THR A 4 -6.28 -0.17 -2.48
N SER A 5 -7.25 -1.05 -2.22
CA SER A 5 -8.62 -0.65 -1.89
C SER A 5 -8.82 -0.59 -0.38
N LEU A 6 -9.59 0.40 0.08
CA LEU A 6 -10.09 0.50 1.44
C LEU A 6 -11.61 0.53 1.42
N SER A 7 -12.24 -0.43 2.09
CA SER A 7 -13.69 -0.55 2.14
C SER A 7 -14.31 0.39 3.16
N PHE A 8 -15.54 0.81 2.89
CA PHE A 8 -16.36 1.61 3.79
C PHE A 8 -17.42 0.76 4.49
N TYR A 9 -17.84 1.23 5.66
CA TYR A 9 -19.07 0.85 6.27
C TYR A 9 -20.05 2.01 6.07
N GLY A 10 -20.88 1.93 5.02
CA GLY A 10 -21.74 3.00 4.55
C GLY A 10 -21.35 3.54 3.17
N GLU A 11 -21.77 4.78 2.85
CA GLU A 11 -21.68 5.36 1.51
C GLU A 11 -20.27 5.81 1.09
N GLY A 12 -19.38 6.11 2.05
CA GLY A 12 -17.98 6.45 1.76
C GLY A 12 -17.74 7.88 1.28
N GLY A 13 -18.47 8.84 1.85
CA GLY A 13 -18.34 10.27 1.53
C GLY A 13 -19.09 10.67 0.27
N GLU A 14 -18.81 11.89 -0.20
CA GLU A 14 -19.49 12.50 -1.33
C GLU A 14 -18.90 12.06 -2.68
N THR A 15 -17.58 11.80 -2.73
CA THR A 15 -16.87 11.52 -3.99
C THR A 15 -15.99 10.27 -3.99
N LEU A 16 -15.70 9.67 -2.83
CA LEU A 16 -14.73 8.58 -2.71
C LEU A 16 -15.37 7.19 -2.74
N GLY A 17 -16.55 7.06 -2.14
CA GLY A 17 -17.24 5.78 -1.97
C GLY A 17 -17.91 5.27 -3.25
N GLU A 18 -17.22 4.38 -3.98
CA GLU A 18 -17.73 3.77 -5.21
C GLU A 18 -17.51 2.26 -5.22
N HIS A 19 -18.40 1.52 -5.90
CA HIS A 19 -18.16 0.10 -6.19
C HIS A 19 -17.12 -0.03 -7.29
N GLY A 20 -16.17 -0.98 -7.11
CA GLY A 20 -15.11 -1.22 -8.07
C GLY A 20 -14.42 -2.57 -7.86
N TYR A 21 -13.31 -2.79 -8.53
CA TYR A 21 -12.51 -3.99 -8.33
C TYR A 21 -11.91 -4.00 -6.93
N SER A 22 -12.42 -4.86 -6.07
CA SER A 22 -11.96 -4.96 -4.68
C SER A 22 -10.73 -5.85 -4.55
N LYS A 23 -9.60 -5.26 -4.16
CA LYS A 23 -8.37 -6.00 -3.81
C LYS A 23 -8.50 -6.81 -2.51
N ASP A 24 -9.62 -6.65 -1.79
CA ASP A 24 -9.95 -7.34 -0.56
C ASP A 24 -11.04 -8.40 -0.73
N TYR A 25 -11.43 -8.71 -1.99
CA TYR A 25 -12.49 -9.67 -2.32
C TYR A 25 -13.85 -9.31 -1.69
N ARG A 26 -14.15 -8.02 -1.53
CA ARG A 26 -15.42 -7.48 -1.01
C ARG A 26 -16.09 -6.57 -2.04
N PRO A 27 -16.56 -7.13 -3.18
CA PRO A 27 -17.25 -6.34 -4.21
C PRO A 27 -18.62 -5.83 -3.74
N ASP A 28 -19.13 -6.38 -2.64
CA ASP A 28 -20.37 -5.99 -1.96
C ASP A 28 -20.28 -4.65 -1.24
N LEU A 29 -19.08 -4.15 -0.96
CA LEU A 29 -18.86 -2.92 -0.23
C LEU A 29 -18.39 -1.79 -1.16
N LYS A 30 -18.85 -0.57 -0.88
CA LYS A 30 -18.21 0.62 -1.42
C LYS A 30 -16.78 0.72 -0.89
N GLN A 31 -15.91 1.25 -1.71
CA GLN A 31 -14.48 1.36 -1.43
C GLN A 31 -13.92 2.65 -2.02
N MET A 32 -12.71 2.99 -1.63
CA MET A 32 -11.87 3.96 -2.34
C MET A 32 -10.54 3.31 -2.71
N ILE A 33 -9.86 3.87 -3.69
CA ILE A 33 -8.48 3.50 -4.03
C ILE A 33 -7.52 4.41 -3.27
N LEU A 34 -6.62 3.80 -2.52
CA LEU A 34 -5.52 4.48 -1.83
C LEU A 34 -4.22 4.18 -2.55
N GLY A 35 -3.52 5.21 -3.00
CA GLY A 35 -2.16 5.14 -3.50
C GLY A 35 -1.15 5.51 -2.41
N LEU A 36 -0.04 4.79 -2.37
CA LEU A 36 1.09 5.06 -1.48
C LEU A 36 2.37 5.15 -2.30
N VAL A 37 3.09 6.24 -2.10
CA VAL A 37 4.43 6.42 -2.66
C VAL A 37 5.44 6.31 -1.54
N VAL A 38 6.48 5.55 -1.78
CA VAL A 38 7.63 5.42 -0.87
C VAL A 38 8.92 5.75 -1.62
N ASP A 39 9.94 6.14 -0.89
CA ASP A 39 11.30 6.28 -1.42
C ASP A 39 12.03 4.93 -1.51
N GLY A 40 13.29 4.93 -1.96
CA GLY A 40 14.13 3.73 -2.06
C GLY A 40 14.42 3.04 -0.73
N SER A 41 14.30 3.74 0.41
CA SER A 41 14.43 3.16 1.75
C SER A 41 13.13 2.51 2.25
N GLY A 42 12.01 2.71 1.56
CA GLY A 42 10.68 2.30 1.96
C GLY A 42 9.99 3.30 2.90
N SER A 43 10.49 4.53 2.99
CA SER A 43 9.86 5.58 3.78
C SER A 43 8.66 6.18 3.03
N PRO A 44 7.47 6.29 3.67
CA PRO A 44 6.31 6.88 3.05
C PRO A 44 6.53 8.37 2.70
N LEU A 45 6.27 8.74 1.43
CA LEU A 45 6.40 10.11 0.94
C LEU A 45 5.06 10.82 0.85
N CYS A 46 4.06 10.17 0.28
CA CYS A 46 2.70 10.70 0.20
C CYS A 46 1.67 9.60 -0.01
N THR A 47 0.42 9.94 0.26
CA THR A 47 -0.77 9.16 -0.09
C THR A 47 -1.67 9.97 -1.01
N GLU A 48 -2.38 9.26 -1.89
CA GLU A 48 -3.40 9.82 -2.77
C GLU A 48 -4.66 8.98 -2.70
N MET A 49 -5.81 9.59 -2.90
CA MET A 49 -7.11 8.94 -2.77
C MET A 49 -7.96 9.22 -4.00
N TRP A 50 -8.58 8.16 -4.51
CA TRP A 50 -9.49 8.22 -5.66
C TRP A 50 -10.78 7.46 -5.38
N PRO A 51 -11.85 7.74 -6.15
CA PRO A 51 -13.06 6.92 -6.13
C PRO A 51 -12.78 5.44 -6.32
N GLY A 52 -13.60 4.60 -5.71
CA GLY A 52 -13.39 3.15 -5.69
C GLY A 52 -13.42 2.45 -7.05
N ASN A 53 -13.99 3.08 -8.06
CA ASN A 53 -14.03 2.62 -9.46
C ASN A 53 -12.84 3.09 -10.31
N THR A 54 -11.87 3.80 -9.73
CA THR A 54 -10.70 4.30 -10.45
C THR A 54 -9.79 3.14 -10.85
N ALA A 55 -9.40 3.11 -12.12
CA ALA A 55 -8.43 2.14 -12.61
C ALA A 55 -7.00 2.51 -12.20
N ASP A 56 -6.23 1.55 -11.68
CA ASP A 56 -4.85 1.77 -11.21
C ASP A 56 -3.96 2.41 -12.28
N VAL A 57 -4.16 2.06 -13.54
CA VAL A 57 -3.38 2.57 -14.70
C VAL A 57 -3.47 4.08 -14.87
N THR A 58 -4.53 4.73 -14.39
CA THR A 58 -4.73 6.17 -14.51
C THR A 58 -4.10 6.98 -13.38
N THR A 59 -3.63 6.31 -12.32
CA THR A 59 -3.19 6.97 -11.08
C THR A 59 -1.73 7.41 -11.10
N LEU A 60 -0.86 6.75 -11.86
CA LEU A 60 0.60 6.90 -11.76
C LEU A 60 1.10 8.27 -12.21
N LEU A 61 0.77 8.69 -13.43
CA LEU A 61 1.29 9.94 -14.02
C LEU A 61 0.88 11.19 -13.24
N PRO A 62 -0.39 11.36 -12.83
CA PRO A 62 -0.80 12.52 -12.03
C PRO A 62 -0.06 12.63 -10.68
N VAL A 63 0.24 11.50 -10.05
CA VAL A 63 1.00 11.49 -8.79
C VAL A 63 2.44 11.93 -9.02
N ILE A 64 3.09 11.41 -10.06
CA ILE A 64 4.46 11.80 -10.40
C ILE A 64 4.56 13.29 -10.69
N ASP A 65 3.64 13.84 -11.50
CA ASP A 65 3.63 15.26 -11.84
C ASP A 65 3.48 16.13 -10.59
N ARG A 66 2.58 15.76 -9.69
CA ARG A 66 2.36 16.47 -8.42
C ARG A 66 3.59 16.42 -7.50
N LEU A 67 4.24 15.25 -7.39
CA LEU A 67 5.47 15.11 -6.59
C LEU A 67 6.60 15.97 -7.16
N ARG A 68 6.78 15.98 -8.48
CA ARG A 68 7.79 16.80 -9.14
C ARG A 68 7.56 18.29 -8.89
N GLN A 69 6.33 18.75 -9.05
CA GLN A 69 5.97 20.14 -8.80
C GLN A 69 6.15 20.53 -7.33
N ARG A 70 5.71 19.68 -6.40
CA ARG A 70 5.73 19.97 -4.97
C ARG A 70 7.13 19.97 -4.36
N PHE A 71 7.99 19.05 -4.79
CA PHE A 71 9.31 18.83 -4.19
C PHE A 71 10.47 19.26 -5.08
N GLY A 72 10.22 19.81 -6.27
CA GLY A 72 11.28 20.23 -7.21
C GLY A 72 12.17 19.08 -7.66
N ILE A 73 11.68 17.84 -7.70
CA ILE A 73 12.49 16.66 -7.98
C ILE A 73 12.75 16.60 -9.49
N GLY A 74 14.00 16.73 -9.90
CA GLY A 74 14.41 16.71 -11.32
C GLY A 74 14.55 15.31 -11.88
N ARG A 75 15.24 14.40 -11.18
CA ARG A 75 15.53 13.04 -11.65
C ARG A 75 14.89 11.98 -10.74
N VAL A 76 14.07 11.14 -11.31
CA VAL A 76 13.34 10.07 -10.62
C VAL A 76 13.39 8.81 -11.46
N CYS A 77 13.64 7.67 -10.84
CA CYS A 77 13.36 6.37 -11.41
C CYS A 77 12.05 5.84 -10.81
N VAL A 78 11.05 5.66 -11.66
CA VAL A 78 9.72 5.22 -11.26
C VAL A 78 9.70 3.70 -11.21
N VAL A 79 9.32 3.13 -10.08
CA VAL A 79 9.09 1.68 -9.93
C VAL A 79 7.61 1.45 -9.68
N ALA A 80 6.97 0.65 -10.53
CA ALA A 80 5.55 0.36 -10.41
C ALA A 80 5.21 -1.06 -10.87
N ASP A 81 4.12 -1.62 -10.31
CA ASP A 81 3.64 -2.94 -10.66
C ASP A 81 2.89 -2.94 -12.01
N ARG A 82 2.79 -4.14 -12.60
CA ARG A 82 2.12 -4.40 -13.90
C ARG A 82 0.67 -3.91 -13.98
N GLY A 83 -0.03 -3.81 -12.85
CA GLY A 83 -1.40 -3.30 -12.78
C GLY A 83 -1.53 -1.82 -13.15
N MET A 84 -0.46 -1.04 -12.96
CA MET A 84 -0.43 0.40 -13.20
C MET A 84 0.06 0.78 -14.61
N ILE A 85 0.29 -0.19 -15.50
CA ILE A 85 1.02 0.03 -16.75
C ILE A 85 0.13 -0.18 -17.96
N SER A 86 0.21 0.78 -18.88
CA SER A 86 -0.34 0.75 -20.23
C SER A 86 0.65 1.37 -21.22
N ALA A 87 0.42 1.21 -22.51
CA ALA A 87 1.21 1.91 -23.52
C ALA A 87 1.20 3.43 -23.31
N ALA A 88 0.06 4.01 -22.93
CA ALA A 88 -0.07 5.43 -22.62
C ALA A 88 0.74 5.85 -21.38
N THR A 89 0.77 5.00 -20.33
CA THR A 89 1.58 5.25 -19.15
C THR A 89 3.06 5.28 -19.48
N ILE A 90 3.53 4.33 -20.29
CA ILE A 90 4.94 4.25 -20.71
C ILE A 90 5.31 5.48 -21.56
N ALA A 91 4.49 5.80 -22.57
CA ALA A 91 4.72 6.99 -23.41
C ALA A 91 4.76 8.27 -22.57
N GLY A 92 3.86 8.41 -21.59
CA GLY A 92 3.85 9.55 -20.68
C GLY A 92 5.07 9.64 -19.75
N LEU A 93 5.68 8.52 -19.34
CA LEU A 93 6.95 8.50 -18.61
C LEU A 93 8.13 8.92 -19.52
N GLU A 94 8.16 8.43 -20.75
CA GLU A 94 9.19 8.73 -21.75
C GLU A 94 9.14 10.20 -22.18
N GLU A 95 7.96 10.76 -22.42
CA GLU A 95 7.74 12.19 -22.69
C GLU A 95 8.28 13.08 -21.57
N ARG A 96 8.12 12.65 -20.31
CA ARG A 96 8.66 13.33 -19.13
C ARG A 96 10.15 13.09 -18.90
N ARG A 97 10.79 12.30 -19.77
CA ARG A 97 12.20 11.87 -19.64
C ARG A 97 12.52 11.22 -18.30
N LEU A 98 11.60 10.39 -17.82
CA LEU A 98 11.76 9.69 -16.56
C LEU A 98 12.35 8.29 -16.77
N GLU A 99 13.23 7.90 -15.89
CA GLU A 99 13.69 6.52 -15.78
C GLU A 99 12.60 5.67 -15.14
N TYR A 100 12.45 4.41 -15.58
CA TYR A 100 11.46 3.52 -14.99
C TYR A 100 11.93 2.07 -14.95
N ILE A 101 11.34 1.31 -14.00
CA ILE A 101 11.40 -0.14 -13.88
C ILE A 101 9.97 -0.61 -13.64
N LEU A 102 9.41 -1.31 -14.60
CA LEU A 102 7.99 -1.65 -14.64
C LEU A 102 7.81 -3.16 -14.80
N GLY A 103 6.91 -3.77 -14.03
CA GLY A 103 6.51 -5.15 -14.25
C GLY A 103 5.75 -5.28 -15.57
N ALA A 104 6.15 -6.21 -16.44
CA ALA A 104 5.46 -6.48 -17.69
C ALA A 104 4.41 -7.59 -17.52
N ARG A 105 3.41 -7.60 -18.41
CA ARG A 105 2.35 -8.63 -18.42
C ARG A 105 2.78 -9.81 -19.28
N GLU A 106 3.57 -10.71 -18.73
CA GLU A 106 4.24 -11.81 -19.43
C GLU A 106 3.28 -12.75 -20.17
N ARG A 107 2.05 -12.94 -19.68
CA ARG A 107 1.06 -13.85 -20.26
C ARG A 107 0.08 -13.19 -21.25
N SER A 108 -0.09 -11.88 -21.17
CA SER A 108 -1.11 -11.16 -21.96
C SER A 108 -0.52 -10.18 -23.00
N ASP A 109 0.71 -9.74 -22.83
CA ASP A 109 1.41 -8.92 -23.82
C ASP A 109 2.08 -9.84 -24.83
N ALA A 110 1.69 -9.73 -26.10
CA ALA A 110 2.17 -10.61 -27.19
C ALA A 110 3.68 -10.50 -27.40
N LEU A 111 4.25 -9.28 -27.29
CA LEU A 111 5.69 -9.08 -27.41
C LEU A 111 6.45 -9.71 -26.25
N VAL A 112 5.99 -9.50 -25.03
CA VAL A 112 6.62 -10.07 -23.81
C VAL A 112 6.52 -11.59 -23.84
N LYS A 113 5.36 -12.13 -24.25
CA LYS A 113 5.17 -13.56 -24.44
C LYS A 113 6.19 -14.15 -25.43
N LYS A 114 6.37 -13.48 -26.57
CA LYS A 114 7.38 -13.86 -27.57
C LYS A 114 8.79 -13.84 -27.00
N ILE A 115 9.17 -12.78 -26.25
CA ILE A 115 10.48 -12.69 -25.58
C ILE A 115 10.73 -13.85 -24.63
N VAL A 116 9.74 -14.25 -23.84
CA VAL A 116 9.88 -15.38 -22.91
C VAL A 116 10.00 -16.70 -23.63
N MET A 117 9.19 -16.87 -24.70
CA MET A 117 9.06 -18.16 -25.40
C MET A 117 10.16 -18.44 -26.43
N GLU A 118 10.66 -17.42 -27.12
CA GLU A 118 11.52 -17.57 -28.31
C GLU A 118 12.97 -17.10 -28.08
N ASN A 119 13.27 -16.48 -26.93
CA ASN A 119 14.62 -15.97 -26.68
C ASN A 119 15.50 -17.03 -26.01
N ASP A 120 16.58 -17.40 -26.67
CA ASP A 120 17.55 -18.41 -26.23
C ASP A 120 18.80 -17.83 -25.54
N ASP A 121 18.80 -16.53 -25.20
CA ASP A 121 19.91 -15.94 -24.45
C ASP A 121 20.19 -16.69 -23.15
N PRO A 122 21.45 -16.83 -22.76
CA PRO A 122 21.82 -17.61 -21.60
C PRO A 122 21.31 -16.97 -20.30
N TRP A 123 20.86 -17.82 -19.40
CA TRP A 123 20.48 -17.39 -18.06
C TRP A 123 21.71 -17.12 -17.20
N VAL A 124 21.75 -15.94 -16.59
CA VAL A 124 22.81 -15.54 -15.65
C VAL A 124 22.28 -15.66 -14.24
N PRO A 125 22.96 -16.38 -13.34
CA PRO A 125 22.54 -16.47 -11.95
C PRO A 125 22.71 -15.12 -11.24
N LEU A 126 21.70 -14.72 -10.47
CA LEU A 126 21.70 -13.55 -9.59
C LEU A 126 21.51 -14.02 -8.15
N LEU A 127 22.51 -13.77 -7.31
CA LEU A 127 22.41 -14.01 -5.88
C LEU A 127 21.83 -12.77 -5.17
N ILE A 128 20.77 -13.00 -4.43
CA ILE A 128 20.10 -11.95 -3.66
C ILE A 128 20.16 -12.33 -2.18
N GLU A 129 20.97 -11.58 -1.44
CA GLU A 129 21.03 -11.71 0.01
C GLU A 129 19.75 -11.19 0.67
N ARG A 130 19.28 -11.93 1.66
CA ARG A 130 18.13 -11.58 2.51
C ARG A 130 18.52 -11.74 3.99
N GLN A 131 17.75 -11.11 4.87
CA GLN A 131 17.90 -11.35 6.32
C GLN A 131 17.61 -12.82 6.71
N SER A 132 16.82 -13.54 5.90
CA SER A 132 16.42 -14.93 6.10
C SER A 132 17.23 -15.94 5.28
N GLY A 133 18.34 -15.53 4.62
CA GLY A 133 19.15 -16.37 3.75
C GLY A 133 19.29 -15.83 2.33
N GLU A 134 19.95 -16.57 1.47
CA GLU A 134 20.16 -16.22 0.07
C GLU A 134 19.02 -16.76 -0.81
N THR A 135 18.67 -16.00 -1.83
CA THR A 135 17.75 -16.45 -2.89
C THR A 135 18.49 -16.36 -4.22
N GLN A 136 18.62 -17.48 -4.90
CA GLN A 136 19.13 -17.52 -6.26
C GLN A 136 17.98 -17.27 -7.24
N LEU A 137 18.18 -16.31 -8.13
CA LEU A 137 17.36 -16.06 -9.30
C LEU A 137 18.21 -16.28 -10.54
N PHE A 138 17.54 -16.50 -11.65
CA PHE A 138 18.17 -16.47 -12.97
C PHE A 138 17.60 -15.31 -13.76
N ALA A 139 18.43 -14.58 -14.48
CA ALA A 139 17.98 -13.48 -15.32
C ALA A 139 18.66 -13.50 -16.67
N LYS A 140 17.95 -13.05 -17.68
CA LYS A 140 18.50 -12.72 -19.00
C LYS A 140 18.02 -11.35 -19.43
N GLN A 141 18.85 -10.64 -20.19
CA GLN A 141 18.52 -9.31 -20.68
C GLN A 141 18.24 -9.38 -22.17
N VAL A 142 17.08 -8.97 -22.58
CA VAL A 142 16.65 -8.95 -23.98
C VAL A 142 16.44 -7.51 -24.40
N LYS A 143 16.97 -7.12 -25.55
CA LYS A 143 16.74 -5.81 -26.16
C LYS A 143 15.97 -6.00 -27.47
N ILE A 144 14.84 -5.35 -27.58
CA ILE A 144 14.04 -5.33 -28.81
C ILE A 144 13.83 -3.86 -29.19
N GLU A 145 14.35 -3.48 -30.36
CA GLU A 145 14.41 -2.08 -30.78
C GLU A 145 15.10 -1.24 -29.69
N ASP A 146 14.47 -0.18 -29.22
CA ASP A 146 14.98 0.65 -28.12
C ASP A 146 14.48 0.24 -26.74
N GLN A 147 13.72 -0.87 -26.66
CA GLN A 147 13.13 -1.36 -25.42
C GLN A 147 14.01 -2.43 -24.79
N ARG A 148 14.23 -2.29 -23.49
CA ARG A 148 15.03 -3.22 -22.71
C ARG A 148 14.14 -4.01 -21.74
N TYR A 149 14.25 -5.32 -21.81
CA TYR A 149 13.55 -6.24 -20.95
C TYR A 149 14.55 -7.08 -20.12
N ILE A 150 14.16 -7.36 -18.89
CA ILE A 150 14.89 -8.27 -17.99
C ILE A 150 13.91 -9.40 -17.65
N VAL A 151 14.16 -10.58 -18.20
CA VAL A 151 13.38 -11.78 -17.91
C VAL A 151 14.02 -12.46 -16.71
N CYS A 152 13.26 -12.70 -15.68
CA CYS A 152 13.73 -13.31 -14.43
C CYS A 152 13.01 -14.63 -14.19
N ARG A 153 13.71 -15.60 -13.63
CA ARG A 153 13.17 -16.89 -13.21
C ARG A 153 13.54 -17.19 -11.77
N ASN A 154 12.54 -17.55 -10.98
CA ASN A 154 12.70 -17.99 -9.59
C ASN A 154 12.25 -19.44 -9.47
N GLU A 155 13.15 -20.35 -9.17
CA GLU A 155 12.84 -21.79 -9.09
C GLU A 155 11.87 -22.12 -7.95
N THR A 156 11.95 -21.41 -6.83
CA THR A 156 11.02 -21.60 -5.71
C THR A 156 9.59 -21.20 -6.08
N GLU A 157 9.43 -20.08 -6.80
CA GLU A 157 8.12 -19.65 -7.29
C GLU A 157 7.65 -20.55 -8.44
N ALA A 158 8.56 -21.06 -9.29
CA ALA A 158 8.21 -21.98 -10.35
C ALA A 158 7.60 -23.28 -9.80
N GLU A 159 8.17 -23.80 -8.73
CA GLU A 159 7.66 -25.00 -8.07
C GLU A 159 6.27 -24.74 -7.43
N LYS A 160 6.07 -23.56 -6.86
CA LYS A 160 4.78 -23.14 -6.33
C LYS A 160 3.73 -23.00 -7.44
N ASP A 161 4.08 -22.26 -8.51
CA ASP A 161 3.18 -22.08 -9.67
C ASP A 161 2.78 -23.41 -10.28
N ARG A 162 3.71 -24.38 -10.37
CA ARG A 162 3.45 -25.75 -10.83
C ARG A 162 2.42 -26.45 -9.94
N LYS A 163 2.60 -26.40 -8.61
CA LYS A 163 1.67 -27.03 -7.66
C LYS A 163 0.29 -26.37 -7.70
N ASP A 164 0.24 -25.05 -7.77
CA ASP A 164 -1.03 -24.29 -7.86
C ASP A 164 -1.76 -24.64 -9.17
N ARG A 165 -1.04 -24.75 -10.29
CA ARG A 165 -1.61 -25.17 -11.57
C ARG A 165 -2.14 -26.61 -11.51
N GLU A 166 -1.38 -27.55 -10.93
CA GLU A 166 -1.83 -28.94 -10.75
C GLU A 166 -3.10 -29.03 -9.92
N ALA A 167 -3.20 -28.24 -8.83
CA ALA A 167 -4.38 -28.18 -8.00
C ALA A 167 -5.60 -27.59 -8.77
N ILE A 168 -5.38 -26.55 -9.58
CA ILE A 168 -6.43 -25.96 -10.43
C ILE A 168 -6.89 -26.98 -11.47
N VAL A 169 -5.98 -27.70 -12.11
CA VAL A 169 -6.32 -28.70 -13.12
C VAL A 169 -7.11 -29.88 -12.50
N ALA A 170 -6.71 -30.35 -11.32
CA ALA A 170 -7.42 -31.39 -10.60
C ALA A 170 -8.85 -30.94 -10.22
N ALA A 171 -9.00 -29.70 -9.74
CA ALA A 171 -10.30 -29.13 -9.44
C ALA A 171 -11.17 -28.97 -10.71
N LEU A 172 -10.55 -28.58 -11.83
CA LEU A 172 -11.21 -28.43 -13.12
C LEU A 172 -11.71 -29.78 -13.65
N ASP A 173 -10.88 -30.82 -13.61
CA ASP A 173 -11.27 -32.17 -14.00
C ASP A 173 -12.46 -32.69 -13.18
N ALA A 174 -12.45 -32.44 -11.87
CA ALA A 174 -13.57 -32.78 -11.00
C ALA A 174 -14.85 -31.99 -11.33
N GLN A 175 -14.74 -30.75 -11.82
CA GLN A 175 -15.87 -29.94 -12.24
C GLN A 175 -16.43 -30.41 -13.61
N LEU A 176 -15.56 -30.70 -14.56
CA LEU A 176 -15.98 -31.25 -15.88
C LEU A 176 -16.78 -32.52 -15.73
N LYS A 177 -16.45 -33.40 -14.79
CA LYS A 177 -17.22 -34.63 -14.48
C LYS A 177 -18.61 -34.34 -13.92
N LYS A 178 -18.88 -33.14 -13.40
CA LYS A 178 -20.21 -32.70 -12.91
C LYS A 178 -21.06 -32.00 -13.99
N GLY A 179 -20.47 -31.75 -15.16
CA GLY A 179 -21.11 -31.12 -16.30
C GLY A 179 -20.75 -29.65 -16.48
N ASP A 180 -20.94 -29.14 -17.69
CA ASP A 180 -20.45 -27.82 -18.14
C ASP A 180 -21.03 -26.63 -17.38
N LYS A 181 -22.23 -26.75 -16.82
CA LYS A 181 -22.85 -25.69 -16.01
C LYS A 181 -22.03 -25.34 -14.79
N ALA A 182 -21.21 -26.26 -14.26
CA ALA A 182 -20.33 -26.01 -13.12
C ALA A 182 -19.13 -25.14 -13.46
N LEU A 183 -18.84 -24.90 -14.74
CA LEU A 183 -17.73 -24.08 -15.22
C LEU A 183 -18.10 -22.60 -15.42
N VAL A 184 -19.40 -22.27 -15.36
CA VAL A 184 -19.88 -20.90 -15.60
C VAL A 184 -19.42 -20.00 -14.47
N GLY A 185 -18.69 -18.94 -14.84
CA GLY A 185 -18.27 -17.87 -13.92
C GLY A 185 -16.82 -17.95 -13.40
N ASN A 186 -16.10 -19.05 -13.55
CA ASN A 186 -14.72 -19.14 -13.10
C ASN A 186 -13.71 -18.84 -14.23
N SER A 187 -13.22 -17.60 -14.28
CA SER A 187 -12.24 -17.16 -15.28
C SER A 187 -10.89 -17.91 -15.17
N ALA A 188 -10.53 -18.42 -13.99
CA ALA A 188 -9.29 -19.17 -13.79
C ALA A 188 -9.26 -20.50 -14.58
N TYR A 189 -10.41 -21.10 -14.82
CA TYR A 189 -10.52 -22.33 -15.57
C TYR A 189 -10.45 -22.12 -17.09
N ARG A 190 -10.96 -20.97 -17.61
CA ARG A 190 -11.06 -20.70 -19.05
C ARG A 190 -9.73 -20.79 -19.79
N ARG A 191 -8.64 -20.42 -19.15
CA ARG A 191 -7.30 -20.44 -19.76
C ARG A 191 -6.78 -21.84 -20.04
N TYR A 192 -7.34 -22.86 -19.40
CA TYR A 192 -6.95 -24.26 -19.58
C TYR A 192 -7.93 -25.06 -20.42
N LEU A 193 -9.00 -24.45 -20.87
CA LEU A 193 -10.06 -25.12 -21.61
C LEU A 193 -9.99 -24.83 -23.11
N ARG A 194 -10.37 -25.82 -23.90
CA ARG A 194 -10.77 -25.63 -25.29
C ARG A 194 -12.21 -26.10 -25.48
N LYS A 195 -12.93 -25.49 -26.43
CA LYS A 195 -14.24 -25.95 -26.86
C LYS A 195 -14.09 -27.19 -27.74
N THR A 196 -14.87 -28.21 -27.47
CA THR A 196 -15.04 -29.35 -28.35
C THR A 196 -16.31 -29.20 -29.20
N HIS A 197 -16.40 -29.92 -30.32
CA HIS A 197 -17.65 -29.96 -31.07
C HIS A 197 -18.72 -30.68 -30.21
N GLU A 198 -19.78 -29.95 -29.89
CA GLU A 198 -20.86 -30.41 -29.06
C GLU A 198 -21.63 -31.53 -29.79
N THR A 199 -21.50 -32.75 -29.30
CA THR A 199 -22.42 -33.86 -29.60
C THR A 199 -23.19 -34.22 -28.35
N ARG A 200 -24.33 -34.92 -28.45
CA ARG A 200 -25.19 -35.23 -27.29
C ARG A 200 -24.46 -35.93 -26.14
N ASP A 201 -23.31 -36.57 -26.42
CA ASP A 201 -22.57 -37.40 -25.47
C ASP A 201 -21.16 -36.87 -25.16
N THR A 202 -20.74 -35.74 -25.73
CA THR A 202 -19.40 -35.15 -25.44
C THR A 202 -19.52 -33.83 -24.72
N PRO A 203 -18.67 -33.56 -23.68
CA PRO A 203 -18.67 -32.29 -22.98
C PRO A 203 -18.30 -31.14 -23.95
N ALA A 204 -18.93 -29.97 -23.77
CA ALA A 204 -18.64 -28.77 -24.58
C ALA A 204 -17.25 -28.23 -24.38
N PHE A 205 -16.56 -28.68 -23.33
CA PHE A 205 -15.21 -28.24 -22.96
C PHE A 205 -14.35 -29.43 -22.54
N GLU A 206 -13.06 -29.35 -22.88
CA GLU A 206 -12.05 -30.29 -22.39
C GLU A 206 -10.78 -29.54 -21.96
N ILE A 207 -9.93 -30.17 -21.17
CA ILE A 207 -8.63 -29.63 -20.75
C ILE A 207 -7.69 -29.67 -21.96
N ASP A 208 -7.12 -28.51 -22.30
CA ASP A 208 -6.21 -28.34 -23.42
C ASP A 208 -4.76 -28.55 -22.94
N ALA A 209 -4.18 -29.69 -23.29
CA ALA A 209 -2.81 -30.03 -22.94
C ALA A 209 -1.78 -29.04 -23.54
N GLY A 210 -2.06 -28.47 -24.73
CA GLY A 210 -1.19 -27.48 -25.34
C GLY A 210 -1.15 -26.17 -24.53
N LYS A 211 -2.32 -25.70 -24.10
CA LYS A 211 -2.40 -24.52 -23.21
C LYS A 211 -1.74 -24.77 -21.87
N LEU A 212 -1.86 -25.97 -21.30
CA LEU A 212 -1.17 -26.34 -20.06
C LEU A 212 0.33 -26.31 -20.21
N ALA A 213 0.87 -26.87 -21.30
CA ALA A 213 2.30 -26.85 -21.59
C ALA A 213 2.81 -25.43 -21.84
N GLU A 214 2.02 -24.59 -22.52
CA GLU A 214 2.34 -23.19 -22.72
C GLU A 214 2.37 -22.40 -21.41
N GLU A 215 1.37 -22.54 -20.56
CA GLU A 215 1.31 -21.89 -19.24
C GLU A 215 2.46 -22.33 -18.33
N ALA A 216 2.87 -23.61 -18.39
CA ALA A 216 3.99 -24.14 -17.61
C ALA A 216 5.33 -23.44 -17.91
N ARG A 217 5.49 -22.89 -19.11
CA ARG A 217 6.71 -22.14 -19.50
C ARG A 217 6.86 -20.80 -18.75
N PHE A 218 5.78 -20.31 -18.15
CA PHE A 218 5.77 -19.06 -17.38
C PHE A 218 5.92 -19.29 -15.86
N ASP A 219 6.12 -20.53 -15.42
CA ASP A 219 6.28 -20.83 -14.00
C ASP A 219 7.52 -20.13 -13.44
N GLY A 220 7.34 -19.39 -12.37
CA GLY A 220 8.38 -18.60 -11.73
C GLY A 220 8.95 -17.47 -12.58
N ILE A 221 8.37 -17.18 -13.75
CA ILE A 221 8.83 -16.12 -14.66
C ILE A 221 8.17 -14.81 -14.31
N PHE A 222 8.98 -13.77 -14.20
CA PHE A 222 8.51 -12.38 -14.24
C PHE A 222 9.40 -11.56 -15.16
N VAL A 223 8.82 -10.54 -15.78
CA VAL A 223 9.53 -9.73 -16.76
C VAL A 223 9.46 -8.26 -16.34
N LEU A 224 10.60 -7.59 -16.38
CA LEU A 224 10.73 -6.17 -16.13
C LEU A 224 11.02 -5.44 -17.46
N ARG A 225 10.33 -4.35 -17.70
CA ARG A 225 10.67 -3.37 -18.75
C ARG A 225 11.35 -2.16 -18.11
N THR A 226 12.47 -1.70 -18.67
CA THR A 226 13.22 -0.57 -18.12
C THR A 226 13.95 0.21 -19.21
N ASN A 227 14.01 1.53 -19.05
CA ASN A 227 14.89 2.43 -19.79
C ASN A 227 16.08 2.91 -18.94
N ALA A 228 16.14 2.53 -17.68
CA ALA A 228 17.21 2.96 -16.76
C ALA A 228 18.53 2.25 -17.08
N LYS A 229 19.64 2.98 -17.02
CA LYS A 229 21.01 2.45 -17.26
C LYS A 229 21.54 1.77 -15.98
N ILE A 230 20.96 0.65 -15.62
CA ILE A 230 21.31 -0.15 -14.43
C ILE A 230 21.52 -1.62 -14.80
N THR A 231 22.18 -2.38 -13.92
CA THR A 231 22.36 -3.82 -14.13
C THR A 231 21.05 -4.60 -13.93
N PRO A 232 20.91 -5.82 -14.48
CA PRO A 232 19.76 -6.67 -14.21
C PRO A 232 19.51 -6.89 -12.71
N LEU A 233 20.58 -7.12 -11.94
CA LEU A 233 20.48 -7.26 -10.48
C LEU A 233 19.90 -6.02 -9.81
N GLN A 234 20.40 -4.84 -10.17
CA GLN A 234 19.87 -3.58 -9.63
C GLN A 234 18.40 -3.37 -9.97
N ALA A 235 17.98 -3.69 -11.20
CA ALA A 235 16.59 -3.59 -11.61
C ALA A 235 15.69 -4.53 -10.78
N VAL A 236 16.11 -5.78 -10.60
CA VAL A 236 15.38 -6.77 -9.80
C VAL A 236 15.29 -6.33 -8.33
N LEU A 237 16.38 -5.85 -7.73
CA LEU A 237 16.39 -5.37 -6.36
C LEU A 237 15.44 -4.18 -6.17
N ARG A 238 15.48 -3.22 -7.11
CA ARG A 238 14.58 -2.06 -7.08
C ARG A 238 13.11 -2.44 -7.27
N TYR A 239 12.83 -3.38 -8.18
CA TYR A 239 11.46 -3.85 -8.36
C TYR A 239 10.92 -4.56 -7.12
N ARG A 240 11.76 -5.37 -6.47
CA ARG A 240 11.41 -6.04 -5.21
C ARG A 240 11.14 -5.07 -4.06
N ASP A 241 11.63 -3.84 -4.12
CA ASP A 241 11.30 -2.81 -3.15
C ASP A 241 9.78 -2.48 -3.14
N LEU A 242 9.01 -2.87 -4.16
CA LEU A 242 7.54 -2.80 -4.13
C LEU A 242 6.93 -3.64 -3.01
N LEU A 243 7.56 -4.76 -2.61
CA LEU A 243 7.14 -5.54 -1.44
C LEU A 243 7.12 -4.70 -0.15
N LYS A 244 7.95 -3.65 -0.07
CA LYS A 244 7.93 -2.72 1.07
C LYS A 244 6.60 -1.96 1.11
N VAL A 245 6.06 -1.55 -0.04
CA VAL A 245 4.77 -0.87 -0.16
C VAL A 245 3.62 -1.81 0.23
N GLU A 246 3.65 -3.04 -0.28
CA GLU A 246 2.65 -4.07 0.08
C GLU A 246 2.64 -4.33 1.59
N ASN A 247 3.81 -4.45 2.21
CA ASN A 247 3.92 -4.60 3.66
C ASN A 247 3.36 -3.39 4.42
N LEU A 248 3.55 -2.18 3.91
CA LEU A 248 2.96 -0.97 4.49
C LEU A 248 1.43 -1.00 4.39
N PHE A 249 0.87 -1.46 3.25
CA PHE A 249 -0.59 -1.64 3.13
C PHE A 249 -1.12 -2.70 4.10
N LEU A 250 -0.44 -3.83 4.25
CA LEU A 250 -0.82 -4.84 5.24
C LEU A 250 -0.84 -4.25 6.66
N ARG A 251 0.16 -3.48 7.03
CA ARG A 251 0.22 -2.80 8.34
C ARG A 251 -0.90 -1.77 8.49
N THR A 252 -1.16 -0.96 7.47
CA THR A 252 -2.24 0.01 7.47
C THR A 252 -3.58 -0.67 7.72
N LYS A 253 -3.87 -1.74 7.00
CA LYS A 253 -5.13 -2.48 7.09
C LYS A 253 -5.29 -3.27 8.38
N ALA A 254 -4.26 -4.02 8.78
CA ALA A 254 -4.34 -4.98 9.88
C ALA A 254 -3.97 -4.39 11.24
N VAL A 255 -2.89 -3.57 11.31
CA VAL A 255 -2.36 -3.04 12.56
C VAL A 255 -3.03 -1.74 12.94
N MET A 256 -3.14 -0.81 11.99
CA MET A 256 -3.74 0.51 12.24
C MET A 256 -5.25 0.50 12.10
N ARG A 257 -5.85 -0.63 11.67
CA ARG A 257 -7.30 -0.80 11.50
C ARG A 257 -7.92 0.33 10.67
N THR A 258 -7.24 0.76 9.62
CA THR A 258 -7.71 1.86 8.76
C THR A 258 -8.99 1.49 8.00
N ARG A 259 -9.34 0.21 7.95
CA ARG A 259 -10.59 -0.28 7.34
C ARG A 259 -11.36 -1.22 8.30
N PRO A 260 -12.71 -1.32 8.19
CA PRO A 260 -13.57 -0.47 7.36
C PRO A 260 -13.60 0.98 7.86
N ILE A 261 -13.81 1.92 6.93
CA ILE A 261 -13.92 3.34 7.25
C ILE A 261 -15.38 3.66 7.55
N PHE A 262 -15.65 4.33 8.68
CA PHE A 262 -17.01 4.66 9.14
C PHE A 262 -17.38 6.13 8.91
N HIS A 263 -16.48 6.93 8.38
CA HIS A 263 -16.73 8.35 8.12
C HIS A 263 -17.62 8.56 6.90
N SER A 264 -18.50 9.55 6.99
CA SER A 264 -19.49 9.88 5.96
C SER A 264 -19.16 11.11 5.12
N SER A 265 -18.10 11.86 5.42
CA SER A 265 -17.67 13.00 4.62
C SER A 265 -16.25 12.80 4.09
N ASP A 266 -15.98 13.29 2.88
CA ASP A 266 -14.66 13.24 2.27
C ASP A 266 -13.57 13.88 3.14
N ALA A 267 -13.88 14.99 3.83
CA ALA A 267 -12.95 15.66 4.72
C ALA A 267 -12.52 14.76 5.89
N ALA A 268 -13.47 14.06 6.53
CA ALA A 268 -13.20 13.16 7.63
C ALA A 268 -12.43 11.90 7.15
N ILE A 269 -12.77 11.36 5.97
CA ILE A 269 -12.07 10.22 5.35
C ILE A 269 -10.62 10.60 5.07
N ARG A 270 -10.36 11.77 4.47
CA ARG A 270 -9.01 12.27 4.19
C ARG A 270 -8.21 12.48 5.47
N GLY A 271 -8.84 13.01 6.52
CA GLY A 271 -8.23 13.14 7.84
C GLY A 271 -7.84 11.81 8.46
N HIS A 272 -8.72 10.81 8.38
CA HIS A 272 -8.47 9.46 8.87
C HIS A 272 -7.27 8.80 8.16
N VAL A 273 -7.22 8.87 6.83
CA VAL A 273 -6.11 8.36 6.03
C VAL A 273 -4.82 9.11 6.34
N PHE A 274 -4.88 10.43 6.50
CA PHE A 274 -3.72 11.24 6.87
C PHE A 274 -3.15 10.86 8.24
N CYS A 275 -4.00 10.64 9.25
CA CYS A 275 -3.55 10.12 10.54
C CYS A 275 -2.87 8.75 10.42
N SER A 276 -3.42 7.85 9.62
CA SER A 276 -2.80 6.55 9.33
C SER A 276 -1.46 6.69 8.62
N PHE A 277 -1.35 7.61 7.68
CA PHE A 277 -0.09 7.93 6.98
C PHE A 277 0.97 8.46 7.95
N LEU A 278 0.61 9.39 8.85
CA LEU A 278 1.52 9.88 9.89
C LEU A 278 2.00 8.75 10.80
N ALA A 279 1.08 7.87 11.22
CA ALA A 279 1.42 6.71 12.04
C ALA A 279 2.40 5.76 11.34
N LEU A 280 2.22 5.49 10.03
CA LEU A 280 3.17 4.73 9.22
C LEU A 280 4.55 5.38 9.16
N THR A 281 4.58 6.70 8.96
CA THR A 281 5.82 7.47 8.90
C THR A 281 6.57 7.41 10.23
N MET A 282 5.86 7.58 11.34
CA MET A 282 6.42 7.47 12.68
C MET A 282 6.91 6.05 12.97
N GLN A 283 6.15 5.04 12.58
CA GLN A 283 6.55 3.64 12.73
C GLN A 283 7.85 3.36 11.97
N LYS A 284 7.92 3.77 10.70
CA LYS A 284 9.12 3.59 9.88
C LYS A 284 10.33 4.29 10.50
N TYR A 285 10.14 5.50 10.99
CA TYR A 285 11.21 6.25 11.67
C TYR A 285 11.71 5.51 12.92
N LEU A 286 10.82 4.98 13.76
CA LEU A 286 11.17 4.19 14.93
C LEU A 286 11.89 2.88 14.57
N GLU A 287 11.45 2.20 13.51
CA GLU A 287 12.13 1.00 13.00
C GLU A 287 13.55 1.31 12.52
N ASP A 288 13.75 2.44 11.84
CA ASP A 288 15.07 2.85 11.37
C ASP A 288 15.99 3.28 12.53
N LEU A 289 15.45 3.95 13.54
CA LEU A 289 16.18 4.24 14.78
C LEU A 289 16.59 2.97 15.52
N SER A 290 15.66 2.02 15.66
CA SER A 290 15.92 0.73 16.32
C SER A 290 17.03 -0.03 15.60
N ARG A 291 17.00 -0.05 14.26
CA ARG A 291 18.06 -0.67 13.46
C ARG A 291 19.44 -0.02 13.67
N ARG A 292 19.49 1.31 13.72
CA ARG A 292 20.73 2.05 14.01
C ARG A 292 21.24 1.77 15.42
N ALA A 293 20.34 1.52 16.36
CA ALA A 293 20.66 1.11 17.73
C ALA A 293 21.12 -0.35 17.85
N GLY A 294 21.16 -1.12 16.75
CA GLY A 294 21.45 -2.55 16.79
C GLY A 294 20.32 -3.37 17.42
N VAL A 295 19.15 -2.76 17.65
CA VAL A 295 17.97 -3.39 18.22
C VAL A 295 17.00 -3.64 17.08
N ILE A 296 16.67 -4.91 16.81
CA ILE A 296 15.63 -5.29 15.84
C ILE A 296 14.48 -5.92 16.64
N PRO A 297 13.68 -5.12 17.34
CA PRO A 297 12.53 -5.66 18.07
C PRO A 297 11.43 -6.01 17.08
N GLU A 298 10.73 -7.08 17.37
CA GLU A 298 9.42 -7.31 16.78
C GLU A 298 8.52 -6.12 17.16
N TRP A 299 7.80 -5.56 16.16
CA TRP A 299 6.98 -4.35 16.36
C TRP A 299 6.00 -4.45 17.55
N LYS A 300 5.34 -5.61 17.70
CA LYS A 300 4.43 -5.85 18.85
C LYS A 300 5.15 -5.77 20.19
N THR A 301 6.37 -6.28 20.27
CA THR A 301 7.19 -6.24 21.47
C THR A 301 7.64 -4.83 21.79
N LEU A 302 8.05 -4.08 20.77
CA LEU A 302 8.42 -2.67 20.93
C LEU A 302 7.26 -1.82 21.45
N LEU A 303 6.07 -1.95 20.86
CA LEU A 303 4.87 -1.24 21.33
C LEU A 303 4.52 -1.60 22.76
N ARG A 304 4.51 -2.90 23.12
CA ARG A 304 4.23 -3.34 24.49
C ARG A 304 5.21 -2.76 25.49
N ASP A 305 6.49 -2.68 25.15
CA ASP A 305 7.51 -2.14 26.03
C ASP A 305 7.42 -0.61 26.15
N LEU A 306 7.02 0.08 25.07
CA LEU A 306 6.70 1.51 25.11
C LEU A 306 5.45 1.80 25.95
N ASP A 307 4.40 0.99 25.84
CA ASP A 307 3.18 1.12 26.64
C ASP A 307 3.43 0.92 28.16
N ARG A 308 4.45 0.14 28.51
CA ARG A 308 4.88 -0.04 29.91
C ARG A 308 5.62 1.17 30.47
N LEU A 309 6.13 2.04 29.60
CA LEU A 309 6.79 3.27 30.02
C LEU A 309 5.73 4.31 30.43
N GLN A 310 5.43 4.33 31.70
CA GLN A 310 4.39 5.19 32.28
C GLN A 310 4.98 6.10 33.36
N GLN A 311 4.34 7.23 33.59
CA GLN A 311 4.57 8.08 34.72
C GLN A 311 3.33 8.13 35.61
N VAL A 312 3.49 7.86 36.87
CA VAL A 312 2.42 7.88 37.87
C VAL A 312 2.67 9.05 38.82
N ARG A 313 1.63 9.84 39.06
CA ARG A 313 1.65 10.88 40.09
C ARG A 313 1.34 10.23 41.44
N ILE A 314 2.25 10.38 42.36
CA ILE A 314 2.12 9.87 43.73
C ILE A 314 2.18 11.07 44.68
N ARG A 315 1.23 11.17 45.61
CA ARG A 315 1.29 12.10 46.73
C ARG A 315 1.93 11.40 47.89
N HIS A 316 3.08 11.92 48.35
CA HIS A 316 3.74 11.44 49.56
C HIS A 316 4.02 12.61 50.48
N ARG A 317 3.41 12.53 51.69
CA ARG A 317 3.31 13.67 52.62
C ARG A 317 2.72 14.87 51.89
N ASP A 318 3.22 16.06 52.00
CA ASP A 318 2.67 17.24 51.33
C ASP A 318 3.23 17.54 49.93
N ASN A 319 3.95 16.57 49.35
CA ASN A 319 4.58 16.71 48.03
C ASN A 319 4.01 15.76 47.01
N ASP A 320 3.82 16.25 45.79
CA ASP A 320 3.48 15.45 44.64
C ASP A 320 4.74 15.05 43.88
N TRP A 321 4.83 13.78 43.53
CA TRP A 321 5.93 13.17 42.79
C TRP A 321 5.42 12.56 41.50
N LEU A 322 6.18 12.73 40.43
CA LEU A 322 6.06 11.91 39.21
C LEU A 322 7.09 10.81 39.29
N VAL A 323 6.64 9.55 39.34
CA VAL A 323 7.49 8.37 39.36
C VAL A 323 7.30 7.62 38.06
N ARG A 324 8.41 7.33 37.39
CA ARG A 324 8.43 6.57 36.12
C ARG A 324 8.61 5.08 36.42
N THR A 325 7.92 4.24 35.64
CA THR A 325 8.14 2.79 35.60
C THR A 325 9.56 2.44 35.16
N ASP A 326 10.02 1.22 35.42
CA ASP A 326 11.31 0.76 34.93
C ASP A 326 11.32 0.68 33.39
N VAL A 327 12.51 0.87 32.83
CA VAL A 327 12.73 0.91 31.37
C VAL A 327 13.58 -0.28 30.99
N SER A 328 13.12 -1.04 30.00
CA SER A 328 13.92 -2.11 29.39
C SER A 328 15.13 -1.51 28.64
N LYS A 329 16.22 -2.28 28.58
CA LYS A 329 17.42 -1.85 27.84
C LYS A 329 17.12 -1.46 26.40
N PRO A 330 16.34 -2.22 25.58
CA PRO A 330 15.99 -1.83 24.22
C PRO A 330 15.31 -0.46 24.13
N ILE A 331 14.44 -0.12 25.07
CA ILE A 331 13.76 1.18 25.11
C ILE A 331 14.73 2.29 25.51
N ALA A 332 15.62 2.04 26.47
CA ALA A 332 16.64 3.01 26.86
C ALA A 332 17.57 3.34 25.67
N ASP A 333 18.03 2.32 24.95
CA ASP A 333 18.85 2.46 23.75
C ASP A 333 18.12 3.22 22.63
N LEU A 334 16.83 2.95 22.43
CA LEU A 334 15.98 3.67 21.47
C LEU A 334 15.90 5.16 21.81
N PHE A 335 15.62 5.51 23.07
CA PHE A 335 15.57 6.89 23.53
C PHE A 335 16.91 7.60 23.33
N HIS A 336 18.02 6.91 23.64
CA HIS A 336 19.36 7.44 23.43
C HIS A 336 19.64 7.76 21.96
N HIS A 337 19.34 6.83 21.04
CA HIS A 337 19.54 7.03 19.59
C HIS A 337 18.57 8.04 18.97
N ALA A 338 17.39 8.20 19.58
CA ALA A 338 16.46 9.27 19.20
C ALA A 338 16.85 10.65 19.73
N HIS A 339 17.91 10.75 20.52
CA HIS A 339 18.31 11.96 21.24
C HIS A 339 17.20 12.50 22.16
N ILE A 340 16.38 11.62 22.70
CA ILE A 340 15.30 11.95 23.64
C ILE A 340 15.76 11.58 25.05
N ALA A 341 15.74 12.54 25.96
CA ALA A 341 16.06 12.30 27.36
C ALA A 341 14.94 11.45 28.01
N LEU A 342 15.32 10.33 28.61
CA LEU A 342 14.38 9.60 29.47
C LEU A 342 13.98 10.45 30.66
N PRO A 343 12.67 10.50 31.00
CA PRO A 343 12.25 11.15 32.24
C PRO A 343 12.97 10.56 33.46
N PRO A 344 13.34 11.35 34.46
CA PRO A 344 13.98 10.84 35.68
C PRO A 344 13.07 9.82 36.38
N ARG A 345 13.66 8.85 37.09
CA ARG A 345 12.91 7.79 37.79
C ARG A 345 11.88 8.36 38.78
N ALA A 346 12.25 9.45 39.47
CA ALA A 346 11.33 10.22 40.30
C ALA A 346 11.64 11.71 40.17
N ARG A 347 10.62 12.53 40.08
CA ARG A 347 10.71 13.99 40.07
C ARG A 347 9.65 14.61 40.95
N GLN A 348 10.05 15.47 41.89
CA GLN A 348 9.10 16.25 42.66
C GLN A 348 8.43 17.28 41.74
N MET A 349 7.12 17.37 41.83
CA MET A 349 6.36 18.38 41.09
C MET A 349 6.40 19.71 41.83
N ALA A 350 6.59 20.79 41.07
CA ALA A 350 6.44 22.12 41.64
C ALA A 350 4.98 22.29 42.15
N PRO A 351 4.80 22.96 43.31
CA PRO A 351 3.45 23.26 43.76
C PRO A 351 2.67 24.00 42.66
N PRO A 352 1.38 23.74 42.50
CA PRO A 352 0.57 24.41 41.47
C PRO A 352 0.70 25.92 41.68
N LYS A 353 0.99 26.65 40.58
CA LYS A 353 1.00 28.11 40.63
C LYS A 353 -0.35 28.57 41.18
N PRO A 354 -0.39 29.51 42.16
CA PRO A 354 -1.63 30.00 42.69
C PRO A 354 -2.48 30.52 41.53
N VAL A 355 -3.69 29.97 41.41
CA VAL A 355 -4.68 30.49 40.44
C VAL A 355 -4.96 31.94 40.77
N PRO A 356 -4.70 32.90 39.86
CA PRO A 356 -4.99 34.27 40.13
C PRO A 356 -6.49 34.39 40.55
N PRO A 357 -6.81 35.16 41.59
CA PRO A 357 -8.17 35.25 42.03
C PRO A 357 -9.04 35.70 40.85
N LYS A 358 -10.14 34.97 40.62
CA LYS A 358 -11.11 35.33 39.58
C LYS A 358 -11.51 36.78 39.86
N THR A 359 -11.02 37.73 39.09
CA THR A 359 -11.47 39.12 39.15
C THR A 359 -12.98 39.10 39.00
N SER A 360 -13.69 39.46 40.08
CA SER A 360 -15.13 39.53 40.12
C SER A 360 -15.59 40.32 38.89
N ALA A 361 -16.43 39.73 38.09
CA ALA A 361 -16.99 40.34 36.91
C ALA A 361 -17.59 41.71 37.30
N ARG A 362 -16.93 42.76 36.82
CA ARG A 362 -17.37 44.14 36.93
C ARG A 362 -18.81 44.19 36.46
N LYS A 363 -19.79 44.39 37.40
CA LYS A 363 -21.23 44.58 37.10
C LYS A 363 -21.32 45.59 35.95
N ARG A 364 -21.74 45.16 34.78
CA ARG A 364 -22.10 46.01 33.68
C ARG A 364 -23.26 46.89 34.15
N ARG A 365 -23.00 48.17 34.38
CA ARG A 365 -24.04 49.21 34.59
C ARG A 365 -24.97 49.17 33.39
N GLY A 366 -26.24 48.94 33.65
CA GLY A 366 -27.28 48.87 32.64
C GLY A 366 -27.34 50.17 31.83
N ARG A 367 -27.36 50.03 30.55
CA ARG A 367 -27.69 51.12 29.60
C ARG A 367 -29.18 51.42 29.73
N PRO A 368 -29.62 52.68 29.83
CA PRO A 368 -31.03 53.03 29.90
C PRO A 368 -31.77 52.70 28.59
N ARG A 369 -32.86 52.01 28.68
CA ARG A 369 -33.82 51.76 27.56
C ARG A 369 -34.28 53.10 26.97
N ARG A 370 -33.95 53.35 25.72
CA ARG A 370 -34.63 54.38 24.91
C ARG A 370 -35.97 53.85 24.43
N GLY A 371 -37.01 54.67 24.59
CA GLY A 371 -38.40 54.36 24.38
C GLY A 371 -38.75 53.97 22.95
N ALA A 372 -39.76 53.16 22.86
CA ALA A 372 -40.48 52.81 21.66
C ALA A 372 -41.21 53.98 21.06
N THR A 373 -40.96 54.27 19.79
CA THR A 373 -41.93 55.04 18.97
C THR A 373 -42.50 54.09 17.92
N SER A 374 -43.80 53.90 18.08
CA SER A 374 -44.71 53.28 17.12
C SER A 374 -44.75 54.10 15.83
N SER A 375 -44.65 53.41 14.68
CA SER A 375 -45.35 53.86 13.47
C SER A 375 -45.76 52.63 12.65
N ARG A 376 -47.06 52.42 12.61
CA ARG A 376 -47.81 51.63 11.64
C ARG A 376 -47.55 52.21 10.24
N ILE A 377 -47.41 51.36 9.26
CA ILE A 377 -47.98 51.53 7.91
C ILE A 377 -48.18 50.17 7.29
N SER A 378 -49.36 49.96 6.74
CA SER A 378 -49.93 48.77 6.13
C SER A 378 -49.50 48.58 4.66
N PRO A 379 -49.92 47.47 3.99
CA PRO A 379 -49.25 46.89 2.85
C PRO A 379 -49.77 47.35 1.51
N LYS A 380 -49.01 47.25 0.45
CA LYS A 380 -49.55 47.12 -0.92
C LYS A 380 -48.67 46.19 -1.78
N ALA A 381 -49.44 45.36 -2.46
CA ALA A 381 -49.06 44.39 -3.50
C ALA A 381 -48.35 44.99 -4.71
N ALA A 382 -47.49 44.22 -5.29
CA ALA A 382 -47.43 43.81 -6.71
C ALA A 382 -46.39 42.71 -6.84
#